data_e1c5c4915c2361b39df158b660ec8e26
#
_entry.id   e1c5c4915c2361b39df158b660ec8e26
#
_cell.length_a   1.000
_cell.length_b   1.000
_cell.length_c   1.000
_cell.angle_alpha   90.00
_cell.angle_beta   90.00
_cell.angle_gamma   90.00
#
_symmetry.space_group_name_H-M   'P 1'
#
loop_
_entity.id
_entity.type
_entity.pdbx_description
1 polymer ?
#
loop_
_entity_poly.entity_id
_entity_poly.type
_entity_poly.pdbx_seq_one_letter_code
_entity_poly.pdbx_strand_id
1 'polypeptide(L)'
;LELGKDLFIKGFDKQLEGVKKNDTKIVEVNLPENFPEKELVNKKAAFECNIKSVKKPEEAIINDDFAKNLGAKDLNNLKELISKQINDEFKNSLDSISKKQILEQIEKQKLENLPKNLIYEEVKILSQGMKEDEIVKNKNFLENQAKKRIKTGLILNAFGEKNNIKVSQEEINLEIQKQFRMMPGQEIMIKEYYEKNPAAIDGIRGSIYEEKIIDLIKKEAKNNIKEI
;
A
#
# COMPACT_ATOMS: atom_id res chain seq x y z
N LEU A 1 -17.39 -7.44 24.50
CA LEU A 1 -16.80 -6.12 24.74
C LEU A 1 -15.54 -6.29 25.59
N GLU A 2 -14.45 -5.60 25.26
CA GLU A 2 -13.23 -5.55 26.07
C GLU A 2 -13.31 -4.29 26.94
N LEU A 3 -13.30 -4.49 28.26
CA LEU A 3 -13.42 -3.38 29.21
C LEU A 3 -12.12 -2.58 29.30
N GLY A 4 -12.23 -1.26 29.46
CA GLY A 4 -11.09 -0.36 29.64
C GLY A 4 -10.53 0.24 28.34
N LYS A 5 -11.10 -0.08 27.17
CA LYS A 5 -10.66 0.46 25.87
C LYS A 5 -11.64 1.46 25.26
N ASP A 6 -12.78 1.70 25.91
CA ASP A 6 -13.85 2.61 25.42
C ASP A 6 -14.21 2.39 23.93
N LEU A 7 -14.21 1.11 23.48
CA LEU A 7 -14.42 0.76 22.06
C LEU A 7 -15.85 0.95 21.57
N PHE A 8 -16.81 1.12 22.45
CA PHE A 8 -18.21 1.27 22.09
C PHE A 8 -18.68 2.72 22.30
N ILE A 9 -19.04 3.09 23.49
CA ILE A 9 -19.44 4.46 23.85
C ILE A 9 -18.65 4.85 25.09
N LYS A 10 -18.11 6.07 25.10
CA LYS A 10 -17.28 6.55 26.20
C LYS A 10 -17.98 6.43 27.55
N GLY A 11 -17.31 5.78 28.49
CA GLY A 11 -17.81 5.55 29.84
C GLY A 11 -18.79 4.37 29.98
N PHE A 12 -19.08 3.65 28.90
CA PHE A 12 -19.90 2.43 28.94
C PHE A 12 -19.17 1.32 29.69
N ASP A 13 -17.89 1.11 29.36
CA ASP A 13 -17.04 0.06 29.94
C ASP A 13 -16.92 0.17 31.46
N LYS A 14 -16.72 1.39 31.95
CA LYS A 14 -16.53 1.65 33.39
C LYS A 14 -17.72 1.24 34.22
N GLN A 15 -18.93 1.35 33.70
CA GLN A 15 -20.12 0.96 34.39
C GLN A 15 -20.30 -0.56 34.45
N LEU A 16 -19.61 -1.30 33.59
CA LEU A 16 -19.62 -2.79 33.59
C LEU A 16 -18.48 -3.39 34.42
N GLU A 17 -17.66 -2.58 35.07
CA GLU A 17 -16.64 -3.11 35.97
C GLU A 17 -17.26 -3.84 37.16
N GLY A 18 -16.71 -5.00 37.51
CA GLY A 18 -17.13 -5.82 38.64
C GLY A 18 -18.35 -6.68 38.42
N VAL A 19 -18.97 -6.67 37.22
CA VAL A 19 -20.11 -7.55 36.92
C VAL A 19 -19.70 -9.02 36.85
N LYS A 20 -20.65 -9.91 37.17
CA LYS A 20 -20.48 -11.37 37.12
C LYS A 20 -21.34 -11.99 36.03
N LYS A 21 -21.05 -13.25 35.69
CA LYS A 21 -21.86 -14.01 34.74
C LYS A 21 -23.31 -14.07 35.25
N ASN A 22 -24.28 -13.85 34.36
CA ASN A 22 -25.72 -13.79 34.57
C ASN A 22 -26.23 -12.53 35.30
N ASP A 23 -25.39 -11.55 35.56
CA ASP A 23 -25.86 -10.25 36.04
C ASP A 23 -26.62 -9.51 34.95
N THR A 24 -27.61 -8.75 35.34
CA THR A 24 -28.27 -7.74 34.47
C THR A 24 -27.97 -6.37 35.04
N LYS A 25 -27.41 -5.49 34.21
CA LYS A 25 -27.03 -4.13 34.59
C LYS A 25 -27.52 -3.12 33.59
N ILE A 26 -28.12 -2.05 34.08
CA ILE A 26 -28.47 -0.90 33.25
C ILE A 26 -27.26 0.04 33.18
N VAL A 27 -26.84 0.35 31.98
CA VAL A 27 -25.74 1.27 31.70
C VAL A 27 -26.29 2.52 31.02
N GLU A 28 -26.11 3.67 31.64
CA GLU A 28 -26.58 4.94 31.11
C GLU A 28 -25.40 5.72 30.53
N VAL A 29 -25.51 6.12 29.25
CA VAL A 29 -24.48 6.89 28.55
C VAL A 29 -25.12 7.96 27.68
N ASN A 30 -24.35 8.99 27.38
CA ASN A 30 -24.72 9.96 26.35
C ASN A 30 -24.24 9.46 24.99
N LEU A 31 -25.12 9.42 24.01
CA LEU A 31 -24.78 9.02 22.66
C LEU A 31 -23.86 10.07 22.02
N PRO A 32 -22.78 9.66 21.32
CA PRO A 32 -21.79 10.58 20.76
C PRO A 32 -22.32 11.34 19.53
N GLU A 33 -21.64 12.40 19.15
CA GLU A 33 -22.01 13.23 17.99
C GLU A 33 -21.99 12.48 16.65
N ASN A 34 -21.17 11.45 16.53
CA ASN A 34 -21.07 10.59 15.35
C ASN A 34 -22.00 9.38 15.38
N PHE A 35 -23.02 9.38 16.24
CA PHE A 35 -23.99 8.30 16.31
C PHE A 35 -24.78 8.22 14.99
N PRO A 36 -25.05 7.00 14.44
CA PRO A 36 -25.69 6.83 13.13
C PRO A 36 -27.06 7.50 13.00
N GLU A 37 -27.86 7.48 14.06
CA GLU A 37 -29.18 8.11 14.07
C GLU A 37 -29.08 9.54 14.58
N LYS A 38 -29.19 10.51 13.68
CA LYS A 38 -29.05 11.94 13.97
C LYS A 38 -30.01 12.45 15.06
N GLU A 39 -31.19 11.85 15.16
CA GLU A 39 -32.20 12.22 16.16
C GLU A 39 -31.83 11.83 17.60
N LEU A 40 -30.91 10.90 17.75
CA LEU A 40 -30.47 10.38 19.05
C LEU A 40 -29.14 10.99 19.51
N VAL A 41 -28.47 11.75 18.67
CA VAL A 41 -27.19 12.40 18.99
C VAL A 41 -27.30 13.24 20.25
N ASN A 42 -26.31 13.10 21.15
CA ASN A 42 -26.22 13.78 22.46
C ASN A 42 -27.38 13.48 23.43
N LYS A 43 -28.27 12.52 23.12
CA LYS A 43 -29.31 12.11 24.06
C LYS A 43 -28.77 11.05 25.03
N LYS A 44 -29.37 10.99 26.22
CA LYS A 44 -29.12 9.92 27.16
C LYS A 44 -29.79 8.65 26.69
N ALA A 45 -29.07 7.55 26.69
CA ALA A 45 -29.57 6.21 26.40
C ALA A 45 -29.27 5.26 27.58
N ALA A 46 -30.22 4.43 27.92
CA ALA A 46 -30.06 3.37 28.90
C ALA A 46 -30.02 2.02 28.18
N PHE A 47 -28.95 1.27 28.43
CA PHE A 47 -28.74 -0.05 27.85
C PHE A 47 -28.91 -1.11 28.94
N GLU A 48 -29.85 -2.02 28.78
CA GLU A 48 -29.98 -3.21 29.63
C GLU A 48 -28.97 -4.27 29.16
N CYS A 49 -27.94 -4.51 29.97
CA CYS A 49 -26.83 -5.41 29.65
C CYS A 49 -26.98 -6.73 30.41
N ASN A 50 -27.25 -7.81 29.70
CA ASN A 50 -27.26 -9.17 30.24
C ASN A 50 -25.90 -9.83 30.07
N ILE A 51 -25.21 -10.12 31.17
CA ILE A 51 -23.82 -10.62 31.16
C ILE A 51 -23.80 -12.13 30.95
N LYS A 52 -23.56 -12.59 29.73
CA LYS A 52 -23.51 -14.02 29.40
C LYS A 52 -22.24 -14.71 29.87
N SER A 53 -21.12 -14.02 29.84
CA SER A 53 -19.82 -14.54 30.31
C SER A 53 -18.89 -13.40 30.66
N VAL A 54 -18.06 -13.62 31.66
CA VAL A 54 -16.92 -12.76 31.98
C VAL A 54 -15.64 -13.53 31.66
N LYS A 55 -14.81 -12.99 30.81
CA LYS A 55 -13.52 -13.59 30.42
C LYS A 55 -12.39 -12.69 30.90
N LYS A 56 -11.37 -13.29 31.48
CA LYS A 56 -10.13 -12.61 31.84
C LYS A 56 -9.09 -12.90 30.75
N PRO A 57 -8.35 -11.89 30.27
CA PRO A 57 -7.24 -12.17 29.38
C PRO A 57 -6.20 -13.02 30.13
N GLU A 58 -5.80 -14.12 29.53
CA GLU A 58 -4.68 -14.92 30.00
C GLU A 58 -3.50 -14.69 29.06
N GLU A 59 -2.30 -14.76 29.60
CA GLU A 59 -1.08 -14.69 28.78
C GLU A 59 -1.05 -15.91 27.87
N ALA A 60 -0.90 -15.67 26.57
CA ALA A 60 -0.80 -16.74 25.60
C ALA A 60 0.51 -17.51 25.81
N ILE A 61 0.43 -18.82 26.02
CA ILE A 61 1.61 -19.69 26.05
C ILE A 61 2.07 -19.87 24.62
N ILE A 62 3.23 -19.30 24.28
CA ILE A 62 3.84 -19.38 22.95
C ILE A 62 4.56 -20.75 22.83
N ASN A 63 3.83 -21.73 22.30
CA ASN A 63 4.30 -23.11 22.10
C ASN A 63 3.89 -23.63 20.69
N ASP A 64 4.13 -24.88 20.42
CA ASP A 64 3.80 -25.52 19.13
C ASP A 64 2.30 -25.52 18.84
N ASP A 65 1.44 -25.63 19.86
CA ASP A 65 0.00 -25.62 19.67
C ASP A 65 -0.50 -24.20 19.33
N PHE A 66 0.11 -23.16 19.91
CA PHE A 66 -0.11 -21.79 19.51
C PHE A 66 0.29 -21.57 18.05
N ALA A 67 1.45 -22.08 17.64
CA ALA A 67 1.93 -22.00 16.27
C ALA A 67 0.99 -22.70 15.27
N LYS A 68 0.48 -23.89 15.63
CA LYS A 68 -0.49 -24.64 14.80
C LYS A 68 -1.82 -23.89 14.66
N ASN A 69 -2.31 -23.26 15.72
CA ASN A 69 -3.51 -22.42 15.67
C ASN A 69 -3.36 -21.22 14.71
N LEU A 70 -2.13 -20.76 14.50
CA LEU A 70 -1.79 -19.71 13.53
C LEU A 70 -1.44 -20.24 12.12
N GLY A 71 -1.59 -21.56 11.90
CA GLY A 71 -1.34 -22.20 10.59
C GLY A 71 0.09 -22.60 10.33
N ALA A 72 1.00 -22.53 11.31
CA ALA A 72 2.37 -23.02 11.22
C ALA A 72 2.46 -24.49 11.65
N LYS A 73 3.56 -25.16 11.31
CA LYS A 73 3.80 -26.57 11.68
C LYS A 73 4.18 -26.72 13.16
N ASP A 74 5.03 -25.83 13.63
CA ASP A 74 5.57 -25.75 14.98
C ASP A 74 6.06 -24.31 15.26
N LEU A 75 6.55 -24.05 16.46
CA LEU A 75 7.01 -22.74 16.87
C LEU A 75 8.22 -22.24 16.07
N ASN A 76 9.12 -23.12 15.65
CA ASN A 76 10.29 -22.75 14.85
C ASN A 76 9.83 -22.30 13.45
N ASN A 77 8.95 -23.06 12.83
CA ASN A 77 8.36 -22.70 11.55
C ASN A 77 7.60 -21.37 11.63
N LEU A 78 6.86 -21.12 12.73
CA LEU A 78 6.19 -19.82 12.93
C LEU A 78 7.20 -18.67 12.96
N LYS A 79 8.31 -18.83 13.70
CA LYS A 79 9.37 -17.83 13.77
C LYS A 79 10.03 -17.58 12.40
N GLU A 80 10.25 -18.64 11.62
CA GLU A 80 10.79 -18.53 10.26
C GLU A 80 9.84 -17.76 9.34
N LEU A 81 8.55 -18.08 9.38
CA LEU A 81 7.52 -17.38 8.59
C LEU A 81 7.44 -15.89 8.94
N ILE A 82 7.44 -15.56 10.23
CA ILE A 82 7.44 -14.18 10.69
C ILE A 82 8.74 -13.46 10.28
N SER A 83 9.89 -14.08 10.48
CA SER A 83 11.18 -13.50 10.07
C SER A 83 11.24 -13.24 8.57
N LYS A 84 10.73 -14.20 7.78
CA LYS A 84 10.63 -14.01 6.33
C LYS A 84 9.71 -12.85 5.96
N GLN A 85 8.54 -12.77 6.56
CA GLN A 85 7.60 -11.67 6.31
C GLN A 85 8.23 -10.31 6.66
N ILE A 86 8.86 -10.20 7.84
CA ILE A 86 9.54 -8.97 8.25
C ILE A 86 10.65 -8.61 7.26
N ASN A 87 11.48 -9.56 6.87
CA ASN A 87 12.56 -9.33 5.91
C ASN A 87 12.03 -8.89 4.54
N ASP A 88 10.94 -9.50 4.05
CA ASP A 88 10.32 -9.13 2.77
C ASP A 88 9.71 -7.72 2.83
N GLU A 89 9.07 -7.34 3.94
CA GLU A 89 8.53 -5.98 4.15
C GLU A 89 9.63 -4.93 4.22
N PHE A 90 10.70 -5.20 4.98
CA PHE A 90 11.87 -4.31 5.04
C PHE A 90 12.56 -4.17 3.68
N LYS A 91 12.74 -5.27 2.97
CA LYS A 91 13.33 -5.26 1.63
C LYS A 91 12.52 -4.39 0.67
N ASN A 92 11.20 -4.58 0.61
CA ASN A 92 10.32 -3.79 -0.24
C ASN A 92 10.37 -2.29 0.11
N SER A 93 10.39 -1.96 1.40
CA SER A 93 10.51 -0.58 1.88
C SER A 93 11.85 0.05 1.49
N LEU A 94 12.96 -0.67 1.69
CA LEU A 94 14.30 -0.22 1.31
C LEU A 94 14.44 -0.08 -0.21
N ASP A 95 13.86 -0.99 -0.99
CA ASP A 95 13.83 -0.93 -2.44
C ASP A 95 13.08 0.30 -2.94
N SER A 96 11.95 0.63 -2.34
CA SER A 96 11.18 1.83 -2.64
C SER A 96 11.96 3.12 -2.32
N ILE A 97 12.62 3.17 -1.14
CA ILE A 97 13.46 4.31 -0.76
C ILE A 97 14.65 4.46 -1.72
N SER A 98 15.33 3.35 -2.03
CA SER A 98 16.48 3.35 -2.95
C SER A 98 16.07 3.80 -4.35
N LYS A 99 14.94 3.31 -4.86
CA LYS A 99 14.36 3.72 -6.15
C LYS A 99 14.10 5.22 -6.15
N LYS A 100 13.44 5.74 -5.11
CA LYS A 100 13.17 7.18 -4.97
C LYS A 100 14.46 8.01 -4.99
N GLN A 101 15.47 7.60 -4.22
CA GLN A 101 16.76 8.29 -4.17
C GLN A 101 17.47 8.30 -5.53
N ILE A 102 17.44 7.19 -6.27
CA ILE A 102 18.01 7.10 -7.61
C ILE A 102 17.29 8.07 -8.56
N LEU A 103 15.97 8.05 -8.58
CA LEU A 103 15.17 8.93 -9.43
C LEU A 103 15.40 10.39 -9.09
N GLU A 104 15.50 10.77 -7.81
CA GLU A 104 15.85 12.13 -7.37
C GLU A 104 17.24 12.58 -7.85
N GLN A 105 18.21 11.66 -7.90
CA GLN A 105 19.55 12.00 -8.46
C GLN A 105 19.51 12.14 -9.99
N ILE A 106 18.72 11.32 -10.66
CA ILE A 106 18.49 11.45 -12.11
C ILE A 106 17.80 12.79 -12.42
N GLU A 107 16.81 13.19 -11.62
CA GLU A 107 16.12 14.48 -11.78
C GLU A 107 17.07 15.69 -11.62
N LYS A 108 18.15 15.58 -10.86
CA LYS A 108 19.16 16.64 -10.71
C LYS A 108 20.09 16.77 -11.93
N GLN A 109 20.18 15.73 -12.76
CA GLN A 109 21.00 15.81 -13.97
C GLN A 109 20.47 16.88 -14.92
N LYS A 110 21.36 17.64 -15.51
CA LYS A 110 20.97 18.62 -16.52
C LYS A 110 20.79 17.91 -17.87
N LEU A 111 19.61 18.01 -18.43
CA LEU A 111 19.32 17.61 -19.79
C LEU A 111 18.66 18.80 -20.47
N GLU A 112 19.39 19.39 -21.45
CA GLU A 112 18.91 20.51 -22.22
C GLU A 112 18.11 20.02 -23.44
N ASN A 113 17.22 20.86 -23.96
CA ASN A 113 16.46 20.60 -25.18
C ASN A 113 15.52 19.37 -25.12
N LEU A 114 14.68 19.31 -24.06
CA LEU A 114 13.63 18.31 -24.02
C LEU A 114 12.65 18.48 -25.19
N PRO A 115 12.23 17.39 -25.86
CA PRO A 115 11.29 17.45 -26.97
C PRO A 115 9.93 18.02 -26.53
N LYS A 116 9.52 19.13 -27.13
CA LYS A 116 8.28 19.84 -26.77
C LYS A 116 7.03 19.00 -27.00
N ASN A 117 7.03 18.18 -28.04
CA ASN A 117 5.92 17.25 -28.33
C ASN A 117 5.72 16.23 -27.23
N LEU A 118 6.80 15.65 -26.68
CA LEU A 118 6.70 14.69 -25.58
C LEU A 118 6.18 15.36 -24.29
N ILE A 119 6.63 16.61 -24.02
CA ILE A 119 6.12 17.36 -22.87
C ILE A 119 4.63 17.62 -23.03
N TYR A 120 4.18 17.99 -24.22
CA TYR A 120 2.76 18.24 -24.49
C TYR A 120 1.90 16.98 -24.27
N GLU A 121 2.31 15.85 -24.83
CA GLU A 121 1.61 14.58 -24.64
C GLU A 121 1.58 14.15 -23.17
N GLU A 122 2.69 14.33 -22.46
CA GLU A 122 2.76 13.99 -21.04
C GLU A 122 1.86 14.90 -20.19
N VAL A 123 1.78 16.21 -20.49
CA VAL A 123 0.81 17.12 -19.84
C VAL A 123 -0.61 16.64 -20.07
N LYS A 124 -0.94 16.19 -21.28
CA LYS A 124 -2.25 15.66 -21.62
C LYS A 124 -2.58 14.39 -20.81
N ILE A 125 -1.60 13.51 -20.62
CA ILE A 125 -1.77 12.33 -19.76
C ILE A 125 -1.97 12.73 -18.30
N LEU A 126 -1.17 13.64 -17.77
CA LEU A 126 -1.25 14.12 -16.40
C LEU A 126 -2.56 14.87 -16.09
N SER A 127 -3.20 15.45 -17.10
CA SER A 127 -4.44 16.18 -16.97
C SER A 127 -5.69 15.34 -17.19
N GLN A 128 -5.56 14.04 -17.50
CA GLN A 128 -6.71 13.16 -17.70
C GLN A 128 -7.61 13.12 -16.45
N GLY A 129 -8.90 13.36 -16.66
CA GLY A 129 -9.89 13.39 -15.58
C GLY A 129 -9.97 14.70 -14.78
N MET A 130 -9.13 15.69 -15.08
CA MET A 130 -9.20 17.03 -14.49
C MET A 130 -10.17 17.91 -15.27
N LYS A 131 -10.81 18.88 -14.57
CA LYS A 131 -11.65 19.90 -15.20
C LYS A 131 -10.78 20.96 -15.87
N GLU A 132 -11.29 21.60 -16.92
CA GLU A 132 -10.54 22.64 -17.66
C GLU A 132 -10.02 23.76 -16.76
N ASP A 133 -10.83 24.24 -15.84
CA ASP A 133 -10.43 25.28 -14.87
C ASP A 133 -9.26 24.85 -13.98
N GLU A 134 -9.20 23.57 -13.61
CA GLU A 134 -8.11 23.00 -12.81
C GLU A 134 -6.84 22.87 -13.63
N ILE A 135 -6.95 22.47 -14.91
CA ILE A 135 -5.82 22.37 -15.83
C ILE A 135 -5.18 23.76 -16.02
N VAL A 136 -6.00 24.78 -16.24
CA VAL A 136 -5.50 26.16 -16.40
C VAL A 136 -4.78 26.64 -15.14
N LYS A 137 -5.39 26.43 -13.96
CA LYS A 137 -4.79 26.82 -12.68
C LYS A 137 -3.47 26.10 -12.39
N ASN A 138 -3.35 24.85 -12.80
CA ASN A 138 -2.19 23.99 -12.52
C ASN A 138 -1.22 23.87 -13.70
N LYS A 139 -1.39 24.65 -14.75
CA LYS A 139 -0.60 24.52 -16.00
C LYS A 139 0.90 24.47 -15.76
N ASN A 140 1.46 25.41 -15.01
CA ASN A 140 2.90 25.45 -14.72
C ASN A 140 3.35 24.24 -13.89
N PHE A 141 2.54 23.77 -12.97
CA PHE A 141 2.83 22.57 -12.19
C PHE A 141 2.83 21.33 -13.09
N LEU A 142 1.81 21.15 -13.94
CA LEU A 142 1.71 20.04 -14.89
C LEU A 142 2.87 20.03 -15.88
N GLU A 143 3.24 21.18 -16.44
CA GLU A 143 4.39 21.29 -17.35
C GLU A 143 5.72 20.93 -16.64
N ASN A 144 5.91 21.35 -15.41
CA ASN A 144 7.10 21.01 -14.64
C ASN A 144 7.15 19.53 -14.30
N GLN A 145 6.03 18.93 -13.94
CA GLN A 145 5.94 17.48 -13.72
C GLN A 145 6.20 16.69 -15.01
N ALA A 146 5.60 17.12 -16.13
CA ALA A 146 5.84 16.51 -17.43
C ALA A 146 7.32 16.57 -17.82
N LYS A 147 7.95 17.73 -17.67
CA LYS A 147 9.40 17.90 -17.96
C LYS A 147 10.25 16.96 -17.12
N LYS A 148 9.95 16.81 -15.82
CA LYS A 148 10.66 15.89 -14.94
C LYS A 148 10.50 14.43 -15.39
N ARG A 149 9.27 14.01 -15.67
CA ARG A 149 8.99 12.63 -16.11
C ARG A 149 9.65 12.32 -17.45
N ILE A 150 9.53 13.20 -18.44
CA ILE A 150 10.18 13.03 -19.74
C ILE A 150 11.69 12.98 -19.59
N LYS A 151 12.29 13.89 -18.81
CA LYS A 151 13.73 13.89 -18.57
C LYS A 151 14.20 12.57 -17.94
N THR A 152 13.53 12.13 -16.90
CA THR A 152 13.84 10.88 -16.21
C THR A 152 13.71 9.69 -17.15
N GLY A 153 12.63 9.62 -17.93
CA GLY A 153 12.41 8.57 -18.92
C GLY A 153 13.50 8.52 -19.99
N LEU A 154 13.91 9.67 -20.53
CA LEU A 154 14.97 9.74 -21.55
C LEU A 154 16.33 9.28 -20.99
N ILE A 155 16.69 9.68 -19.78
CA ILE A 155 17.94 9.25 -19.13
C ILE A 155 17.92 7.76 -18.87
N LEU A 156 16.83 7.23 -18.30
CA LEU A 156 16.67 5.79 -18.05
C LEU A 156 16.72 5.00 -19.36
N ASN A 157 16.03 5.46 -20.40
CA ASN A 157 16.04 4.78 -21.69
C ASN A 157 17.46 4.73 -22.29
N ALA A 158 18.18 5.85 -22.31
CA ALA A 158 19.56 5.89 -22.79
C ALA A 158 20.49 4.96 -21.99
N PHE A 159 20.30 4.86 -20.67
CA PHE A 159 21.04 3.93 -19.83
C PHE A 159 20.69 2.48 -20.14
N GLY A 160 19.39 2.18 -20.29
CA GLY A 160 18.92 0.82 -20.63
C GLY A 160 19.39 0.36 -22.01
N GLU A 161 19.37 1.23 -23.02
CA GLU A 161 19.90 0.93 -24.37
C GLU A 161 21.40 0.65 -24.32
N LYS A 162 22.16 1.50 -23.62
CA LYS A 162 23.62 1.32 -23.47
C LYS A 162 23.96 -0.01 -22.82
N ASN A 163 23.13 -0.50 -21.90
CA ASN A 163 23.34 -1.76 -21.18
C ASN A 163 22.57 -2.95 -21.78
N ASN A 164 21.99 -2.80 -22.97
CA ASN A 164 21.24 -3.83 -23.67
C ASN A 164 20.12 -4.46 -22.85
N ILE A 165 19.44 -3.67 -21.98
CA ILE A 165 18.33 -4.13 -21.18
C ILE A 165 17.13 -4.38 -22.08
N LYS A 166 16.56 -5.59 -21.96
CA LYS A 166 15.37 -6.00 -22.72
C LYS A 166 14.37 -6.62 -21.77
N VAL A 167 13.09 -6.52 -22.12
CA VAL A 167 11.98 -7.16 -21.42
C VAL A 167 11.44 -8.27 -22.32
N SER A 168 11.46 -9.49 -21.81
CA SER A 168 10.94 -10.67 -22.52
C SER A 168 9.41 -10.79 -22.35
N GLN A 169 8.78 -11.54 -23.24
CA GLN A 169 7.36 -11.85 -23.11
C GLN A 169 7.04 -12.69 -21.85
N GLU A 170 7.98 -13.54 -21.45
CA GLU A 170 7.85 -14.33 -20.22
C GLU A 170 7.80 -13.46 -18.97
N GLU A 171 8.62 -12.40 -18.90
CA GLU A 171 8.60 -11.44 -17.78
C GLU A 171 7.25 -10.70 -17.70
N ILE A 172 6.71 -10.30 -18.83
CA ILE A 172 5.38 -9.69 -18.91
C ILE A 172 4.30 -10.66 -18.42
N ASN A 173 4.34 -11.91 -18.89
CA ASN A 173 3.38 -12.94 -18.49
C ASN A 173 3.48 -13.23 -16.98
N LEU A 174 4.68 -13.28 -16.41
CA LEU A 174 4.88 -13.46 -14.97
C LEU A 174 4.28 -12.30 -14.17
N GLU A 175 4.40 -11.07 -14.66
CA GLU A 175 3.83 -9.90 -13.98
C GLU A 175 2.30 -9.92 -14.01
N ILE A 176 1.70 -10.32 -15.13
CA ILE A 176 0.25 -10.53 -15.23
C ILE A 176 -0.20 -11.64 -14.28
N GLN A 177 0.56 -12.74 -14.18
CA GLN A 177 0.25 -13.82 -13.23
C GLN A 177 0.30 -13.40 -11.76
N LYS A 178 1.18 -12.46 -11.39
CA LYS A 178 1.18 -11.88 -10.04
C LYS A 178 -0.14 -11.18 -9.75
N GLN A 179 -0.70 -10.45 -10.70
CA GLN A 179 -2.00 -9.80 -10.54
C GLN A 179 -3.14 -10.81 -10.34
N PHE A 180 -3.10 -11.96 -11.03
CA PHE A 180 -4.07 -13.04 -10.77
C PHE A 180 -4.05 -13.51 -9.32
N ARG A 181 -2.84 -13.65 -8.75
CA ARG A 181 -2.68 -14.06 -7.33
C ARG A 181 -3.18 -13.00 -6.36
N MET A 182 -3.12 -11.73 -6.72
CA MET A 182 -3.61 -10.62 -5.89
C MET A 182 -5.13 -10.47 -5.95
N MET A 183 -5.77 -10.95 -7.03
CA MET A 183 -7.21 -10.82 -7.27
C MET A 183 -7.82 -12.19 -7.63
N PRO A 184 -7.85 -13.13 -6.68
CA PRO A 184 -8.36 -14.48 -6.95
C PRO A 184 -9.84 -14.43 -7.36
N GLY A 185 -10.19 -15.21 -8.40
CA GLY A 185 -11.53 -15.25 -8.99
C GLY A 185 -11.78 -14.21 -10.09
N GLN A 186 -10.82 -13.34 -10.40
CA GLN A 186 -10.93 -12.34 -11.46
C GLN A 186 -9.97 -12.60 -12.64
N GLU A 187 -9.38 -13.78 -12.72
CA GLU A 187 -8.35 -14.13 -13.69
C GLU A 187 -8.81 -13.93 -15.13
N ILE A 188 -10.07 -14.32 -15.43
CA ILE A 188 -10.67 -14.19 -16.78
C ILE A 188 -10.79 -12.70 -17.12
N MET A 189 -11.30 -11.89 -16.21
CA MET A 189 -11.50 -10.46 -16.43
C MET A 189 -10.16 -9.74 -16.65
N ILE A 190 -9.13 -10.06 -15.86
CA ILE A 190 -7.79 -9.49 -16.00
C ILE A 190 -7.19 -9.90 -17.36
N LYS A 191 -7.33 -11.17 -17.76
CA LYS A 191 -6.85 -11.65 -19.05
C LYS A 191 -7.50 -10.91 -20.20
N GLU A 192 -8.85 -10.83 -20.22
CA GLU A 192 -9.60 -10.09 -21.24
C GLU A 192 -9.23 -8.62 -21.29
N TYR A 193 -8.96 -7.99 -20.13
CA TYR A 193 -8.53 -6.61 -20.08
C TYR A 193 -7.21 -6.40 -20.83
N TYR A 194 -6.21 -7.26 -20.62
CA TYR A 194 -4.94 -7.15 -21.32
C TYR A 194 -5.01 -7.52 -22.79
N GLU A 195 -5.85 -8.48 -23.17
CA GLU A 195 -6.08 -8.85 -24.58
C GLU A 195 -6.75 -7.69 -25.35
N LYS A 196 -7.66 -6.96 -24.72
CA LYS A 196 -8.37 -5.83 -25.34
C LYS A 196 -7.59 -4.50 -25.26
N ASN A 197 -6.55 -4.41 -24.43
CA ASN A 197 -5.81 -3.16 -24.17
C ASN A 197 -4.29 -3.35 -24.34
N PRO A 198 -3.76 -3.34 -25.57
CA PRO A 198 -2.32 -3.47 -25.82
C PRO A 198 -1.47 -2.41 -25.08
N ALA A 199 -1.99 -1.18 -24.95
CA ALA A 199 -1.33 -0.12 -24.20
C ALA A 199 -1.10 -0.46 -22.73
N ALA A 200 -1.96 -1.28 -22.11
CA ALA A 200 -1.75 -1.76 -20.75
C ALA A 200 -0.56 -2.74 -20.66
N ILE A 201 -0.37 -3.58 -21.69
CA ILE A 201 0.81 -4.45 -21.81
C ILE A 201 2.10 -3.61 -21.95
N ASP A 202 2.05 -2.56 -22.75
CA ASP A 202 3.20 -1.65 -22.90
C ASP A 202 3.51 -0.92 -21.58
N GLY A 203 2.50 -0.60 -20.78
CA GLY A 203 2.67 -0.09 -19.43
C GLY A 203 3.40 -1.07 -18.51
N ILE A 204 3.03 -2.37 -18.52
CA ILE A 204 3.74 -3.42 -17.79
C ILE A 204 5.19 -3.53 -18.27
N ARG A 205 5.39 -3.56 -19.58
CA ARG A 205 6.73 -3.63 -20.18
C ARG A 205 7.61 -2.46 -19.74
N GLY A 206 7.06 -1.23 -19.74
CA GLY A 206 7.74 -0.03 -19.27
C GLY A 206 8.12 -0.12 -17.78
N SER A 207 7.22 -0.63 -16.94
CA SER A 207 7.49 -0.82 -15.52
C SER A 207 8.60 -1.84 -15.27
N ILE A 208 8.58 -3.00 -15.93
CA ILE A 208 9.63 -4.02 -15.82
C ILE A 208 10.97 -3.47 -16.34
N TYR A 209 10.95 -2.73 -17.45
CA TYR A 209 12.14 -2.12 -18.01
C TYR A 209 12.79 -1.12 -17.04
N GLU A 210 11.99 -0.24 -16.45
CA GLU A 210 12.44 0.70 -15.41
C GLU A 210 13.03 -0.02 -14.20
N GLU A 211 12.35 -1.07 -13.71
CA GLU A 211 12.80 -1.86 -12.57
C GLU A 211 14.16 -2.50 -12.82
N LYS A 212 14.35 -3.11 -14.00
CA LYS A 212 15.63 -3.72 -14.41
C LYS A 212 16.77 -2.68 -14.48
N ILE A 213 16.47 -1.47 -14.94
CA ILE A 213 17.45 -0.37 -14.98
C ILE A 213 17.82 0.06 -13.57
N ILE A 214 16.82 0.27 -12.70
CA ILE A 214 17.05 0.67 -11.30
C ILE A 214 17.85 -0.41 -10.56
N ASP A 215 17.57 -1.67 -10.78
CA ASP A 215 18.31 -2.79 -10.17
C ASP A 215 19.76 -2.86 -10.66
N LEU A 216 20.00 -2.58 -11.94
CA LEU A 216 21.37 -2.47 -12.45
C LEU A 216 22.12 -1.29 -11.83
N ILE A 217 21.47 -0.12 -11.73
CA ILE A 217 22.05 1.05 -11.07
C ILE A 217 22.38 0.74 -9.61
N LYS A 218 21.49 0.06 -8.87
CA LYS A 218 21.75 -0.36 -7.48
C LYS A 218 22.98 -1.26 -7.37
N LYS A 219 23.16 -2.20 -8.30
CA LYS A 219 24.33 -3.12 -8.31
C LYS A 219 25.62 -2.40 -8.57
N GLU A 220 25.62 -1.40 -9.45
CA GLU A 220 26.82 -0.65 -9.85
C GLU A 220 27.12 0.53 -8.91
N ALA A 221 26.12 1.01 -8.16
CA ALA A 221 26.28 2.14 -7.25
C ALA A 221 27.21 1.78 -6.09
N LYS A 222 28.17 2.67 -5.80
CA LYS A 222 28.98 2.57 -4.58
C LYS A 222 28.11 2.94 -3.39
N ASN A 223 27.83 1.95 -2.54
CA ASN A 223 27.12 2.16 -1.29
C ASN A 223 28.05 2.88 -0.30
N ASN A 224 27.80 4.15 -0.07
CA ASN A 224 28.38 4.86 1.07
C ASN A 224 27.51 4.55 2.29
N ILE A 225 27.89 3.53 3.04
CA ILE A 225 27.27 3.22 4.33
C ILE A 225 27.66 4.36 5.29
N LYS A 226 26.70 5.22 5.62
CA LYS A 226 26.83 6.10 6.77
C LYS A 226 26.28 5.31 7.95
N GLU A 227 27.15 5.00 8.90
CA GLU A 227 26.71 4.56 10.22
C GLU A 227 25.86 5.69 10.83
N ILE A 228 24.67 5.32 11.29
CA ILE A 228 23.73 6.23 11.98
C ILE A 228 24.04 6.17 13.45
#